data_2ab01ecc516baf8717652a3d3049f345
#
_entry.id   2ab01ecc516baf8717652a3d3049f345
#
_cell.length_a   1.000
_cell.length_b   1.000
_cell.length_c   1.000
_cell.angle_alpha   90.00
_cell.angle_beta   90.00
_cell.angle_gamma   90.00
#
_symmetry.space_group_name_H-M   'P 1'
#
loop_
_entity.id
_entity.type
_entity.pdbx_description
1 polymer ?
#
loop_
_entity_poly.entity_id
_entity_poly.type
_entity_poly.pdbx_seq_one_letter_code
_entity_poly.pdbx_strand_id
1 'polypeptide(L)'
;MEDFLRQLKDAAYDLSPLDIIPNHLYLTNVFFFENDTPDRDSPFMPHEALVASLYDSLQSFPILVGCLQPGVTTTKLVVDADNPNLPSWETHNVPDVHFGRVKTRGFHRESWPECINITDPLVHAEDGAASPKLLRVRVCRFAGNSGVAVVVRLAHCVFDAKGCTFFLNYWATCCRNRLKPGSTEAATPSPPILDRSVMYACLPPSVRPKPLGWLLLPLSLVLTTLVRVVMFFVGKKTSTGTSRALLFCVPRRTLDEVTKHDGQDKKSRLSDNDVVTALFTMAYAQMRQAASNGKMPRKVTAIVPCDFRHRLGVPQNFTGSCAVGLYVTAPLALLLQHITPSSLSEVAAISRRSVDEVDIKVIERFSKRAMLAIQLLGDKARDLYSLMVCQAFSNQSRLPFYDVDFGFGRPLFVSPMAYSKSLAVIVPPPPPSRDVYVYLTLEVEAMAHMLRNEGFMAMVKRVY
;
A
#
# COMPACT_ATOMS: atom_id res chain seq x y z
N MET A 1 18.95 -20.97 -4.86
CA MET A 1 18.70 -21.06 -3.41
C MET A 1 19.99 -21.41 -2.65
N GLU A 2 20.66 -22.50 -2.95
CA GLU A 2 21.89 -22.90 -2.24
C GLU A 2 22.99 -21.84 -2.26
N ASP A 3 23.22 -21.17 -3.40
CA ASP A 3 24.21 -20.10 -3.51
C ASP A 3 23.83 -18.88 -2.67
N PHE A 4 22.53 -18.56 -2.60
CA PHE A 4 22.01 -17.50 -1.72
C PHE A 4 22.29 -17.83 -0.25
N LEU A 5 21.95 -19.04 0.19
CA LEU A 5 22.14 -19.47 1.58
C LEU A 5 23.62 -19.46 1.98
N ARG A 6 24.53 -19.89 1.08
CA ARG A 6 25.98 -19.83 1.33
C ARG A 6 26.54 -18.41 1.48
N GLN A 7 25.91 -17.43 0.87
CA GLN A 7 26.36 -16.02 0.89
C GLN A 7 25.63 -15.18 1.94
N LEU A 8 24.52 -15.71 2.49
CA LEU A 8 23.75 -14.99 3.50
C LEU A 8 24.60 -14.80 4.77
N LYS A 9 24.49 -13.64 5.36
CA LYS A 9 25.16 -13.26 6.62
C LYS A 9 24.15 -12.77 7.63
N ASP A 10 24.49 -12.95 8.88
CA ASP A 10 23.74 -12.35 9.98
C ASP A 10 23.66 -10.85 9.82
N ALA A 11 22.47 -10.31 10.03
CA ALA A 11 22.22 -8.89 9.96
C ALA A 11 21.05 -8.48 10.88
N ALA A 12 21.08 -7.25 11.33
CA ALA A 12 19.99 -6.68 12.09
C ALA A 12 19.65 -5.28 11.58
N TYR A 13 18.36 -5.04 11.36
CA TYR A 13 17.82 -3.78 10.85
C TYR A 13 16.90 -3.18 11.90
N ASP A 14 17.26 -2.02 12.43
CA ASP A 14 16.38 -1.25 13.32
C ASP A 14 15.26 -0.63 12.51
N LEU A 15 14.00 -0.97 12.82
CA LEU A 15 12.85 -0.38 12.15
C LEU A 15 12.57 1.03 12.67
N SER A 16 12.19 1.92 11.76
CA SER A 16 11.73 3.26 12.14
C SER A 16 10.30 3.21 12.70
N PRO A 17 9.86 4.19 13.50
CA PRO A 17 8.45 4.30 13.89
C PRO A 17 7.48 4.33 12.72
N LEU A 18 7.91 4.84 11.56
CA LEU A 18 7.10 4.86 10.34
C LEU A 18 6.95 3.47 9.71
N ASP A 19 7.92 2.58 9.89
CA ASP A 19 7.84 1.17 9.48
C ASP A 19 6.93 0.37 10.44
N ILE A 20 6.91 0.73 11.73
CA ILE A 20 6.17 -0.02 12.76
C ILE A 20 4.66 0.26 12.69
N ILE A 21 4.22 1.47 12.34
CA ILE A 21 2.79 1.80 12.25
C ILE A 21 2.03 0.79 11.35
N PRO A 22 2.49 0.47 10.13
CA PRO A 22 1.81 -0.49 9.25
C PRO A 22 2.31 -1.95 9.39
N ASN A 23 3.06 -2.31 10.44
CA ASN A 23 3.74 -3.61 10.55
C ASN A 23 2.83 -4.84 10.49
N HIS A 24 1.54 -4.66 10.71
CA HIS A 24 0.52 -5.71 10.69
C HIS A 24 -0.09 -5.94 9.31
N LEU A 25 0.31 -5.19 8.29
CA LEU A 25 -0.29 -5.24 6.95
C LEU A 25 0.69 -5.79 5.92
N TYR A 26 0.15 -6.51 4.94
CA TYR A 26 0.82 -6.75 3.67
C TYR A 26 0.44 -5.69 2.64
N LEU A 27 1.43 -5.25 1.87
CA LEU A 27 1.21 -4.64 0.56
C LEU A 27 0.97 -5.80 -0.42
N THR A 28 -0.28 -5.97 -0.83
CA THR A 28 -0.67 -7.08 -1.70
C THR A 28 -1.06 -6.54 -3.07
N ASN A 29 -0.41 -7.05 -4.11
CA ASN A 29 -0.72 -6.71 -5.51
C ASN A 29 -0.76 -7.97 -6.36
N VAL A 30 -1.65 -7.98 -7.37
CA VAL A 30 -1.71 -8.99 -8.42
C VAL A 30 -1.31 -8.37 -9.74
N PHE A 31 -0.50 -9.09 -10.50
CA PHE A 31 -0.01 -8.73 -11.84
C PHE A 31 -0.48 -9.77 -12.83
N PHE A 32 -1.17 -9.35 -13.89
CA PHE A 32 -1.68 -10.23 -14.93
C PHE A 32 -0.83 -10.11 -16.19
N PHE A 33 -0.20 -11.20 -16.59
CA PHE A 33 0.67 -11.30 -17.77
C PHE A 33 0.00 -12.22 -18.81
N GLU A 34 -0.20 -11.70 -20.02
CA GLU A 34 -0.71 -12.46 -21.14
C GLU A 34 0.45 -13.18 -21.86
N ASN A 35 0.22 -14.39 -22.31
CA ASN A 35 1.12 -15.06 -23.23
C ASN A 35 0.66 -14.87 -24.67
N ASP A 36 1.37 -14.05 -25.43
CA ASP A 36 1.06 -13.79 -26.84
C ASP A 36 1.44 -14.96 -27.76
N THR A 37 2.16 -15.97 -27.23
CA THR A 37 2.62 -17.16 -27.99
C THR A 37 2.34 -18.45 -27.21
N PRO A 38 1.05 -18.77 -26.94
CA PRO A 38 0.69 -19.91 -26.08
C PRO A 38 1.07 -21.28 -26.64
N ASP A 39 1.21 -21.38 -27.99
CA ASP A 39 1.53 -22.63 -28.69
C ASP A 39 2.99 -23.04 -28.63
N ARG A 40 3.84 -22.27 -27.94
CA ARG A 40 5.23 -22.68 -27.71
C ARG A 40 5.28 -23.81 -26.67
N ASP A 41 6.13 -24.80 -26.91
CA ASP A 41 6.33 -25.94 -26.02
C ASP A 41 6.90 -25.53 -24.63
N SER A 42 7.54 -24.37 -24.55
CA SER A 42 8.11 -23.88 -23.28
C SER A 42 7.04 -23.18 -22.43
N PRO A 43 7.00 -23.43 -21.12
CA PRO A 43 6.09 -22.73 -20.20
C PRO A 43 6.33 -21.22 -20.24
N PHE A 44 5.25 -20.45 -20.33
CA PHE A 44 5.31 -18.99 -20.16
C PHE A 44 5.69 -18.64 -18.72
N MET A 45 6.65 -17.77 -18.51
CA MET A 45 7.18 -17.40 -17.20
C MET A 45 7.56 -18.64 -16.37
N PRO A 46 8.62 -19.41 -16.75
CA PRO A 46 8.98 -20.65 -16.09
C PRO A 46 9.21 -20.49 -14.59
N HIS A 47 8.76 -21.46 -13.80
CA HIS A 47 8.89 -21.47 -12.34
C HIS A 47 10.34 -21.29 -11.91
N GLU A 48 11.26 -22.05 -12.53
CA GLU A 48 12.67 -22.05 -12.20
C GLU A 48 13.31 -20.68 -12.42
N ALA A 49 12.95 -19.99 -13.49
CA ALA A 49 13.46 -18.64 -13.78
C ALA A 49 12.98 -17.62 -12.75
N LEU A 50 11.69 -17.66 -12.39
CA LEU A 50 11.12 -16.76 -11.39
C LEU A 50 11.72 -17.01 -10.01
N VAL A 51 11.82 -18.26 -9.57
CA VAL A 51 12.35 -18.60 -8.25
C VAL A 51 13.85 -18.28 -8.17
N ALA A 52 14.63 -18.69 -9.17
CA ALA A 52 16.07 -18.44 -9.17
C ALA A 52 16.39 -16.94 -9.13
N SER A 53 15.69 -16.14 -9.95
CA SER A 53 15.85 -14.69 -9.96
C SER A 53 15.37 -14.00 -8.67
N LEU A 54 14.38 -14.60 -7.98
CA LEU A 54 13.97 -14.12 -6.66
C LEU A 54 15.14 -14.24 -5.67
N TYR A 55 15.79 -15.40 -5.61
CA TYR A 55 16.94 -15.59 -4.73
C TYR A 55 18.13 -14.70 -5.10
N ASP A 56 18.35 -14.41 -6.40
CA ASP A 56 19.34 -13.41 -6.82
C ASP A 56 19.02 -12.03 -6.27
N SER A 57 17.75 -11.65 -6.33
CA SER A 57 17.32 -10.35 -5.77
C SER A 57 17.45 -10.28 -4.25
N LEU A 58 17.19 -11.39 -3.55
CA LEU A 58 17.32 -11.48 -2.09
C LEU A 58 18.76 -11.27 -1.59
N GLN A 59 19.79 -11.48 -2.42
CA GLN A 59 21.17 -11.13 -2.07
C GLN A 59 21.31 -9.62 -1.77
N SER A 60 20.55 -8.77 -2.49
CA SER A 60 20.51 -7.34 -2.24
C SER A 60 19.44 -6.92 -1.22
N PHE A 61 18.50 -7.80 -0.92
CA PHE A 61 17.41 -7.57 0.03
C PHE A 61 17.33 -8.61 1.15
N PRO A 62 18.43 -8.87 1.87
CA PRO A 62 18.44 -9.88 2.94
C PRO A 62 17.45 -9.59 4.06
N ILE A 63 17.02 -8.34 4.23
CA ILE A 63 15.98 -7.94 5.18
C ILE A 63 14.67 -8.74 4.99
N LEU A 64 14.37 -9.22 3.78
CA LEU A 64 13.16 -9.99 3.46
C LEU A 64 13.15 -11.42 4.00
N VAL A 65 14.30 -11.92 4.46
CA VAL A 65 14.43 -13.24 5.10
C VAL A 65 14.68 -13.14 6.60
N GLY A 66 14.47 -11.95 7.17
CA GLY A 66 14.58 -11.71 8.61
C GLY A 66 13.31 -12.07 9.38
N CYS A 67 13.47 -12.16 10.70
CA CYS A 67 12.39 -12.31 11.67
C CYS A 67 12.15 -11.02 12.43
N LEU A 68 10.88 -10.70 12.67
CA LEU A 68 10.50 -9.58 13.53
C LEU A 68 10.81 -9.90 14.99
N GLN A 69 11.63 -9.08 15.61
CA GLN A 69 11.96 -9.16 17.03
C GLN A 69 11.49 -7.87 17.73
N PRO A 70 10.41 -7.95 18.53
CA PRO A 70 9.98 -6.82 19.34
C PRO A 70 11.05 -6.47 20.37
N GLY A 71 11.47 -5.22 20.41
CA GLY A 71 12.36 -4.68 21.46
C GLY A 71 11.60 -3.75 22.39
N VAL A 72 12.22 -3.38 23.50
CA VAL A 72 11.62 -2.46 24.49
C VAL A 72 11.40 -1.05 23.92
N THR A 73 12.28 -0.61 23.03
CA THR A 73 12.24 0.75 22.43
C THR A 73 12.11 0.75 20.93
N THR A 74 12.50 -0.32 20.26
CA THR A 74 12.48 -0.45 18.79
C THR A 74 12.20 -1.90 18.41
N THR A 75 11.48 -2.11 17.32
CA THR A 75 11.35 -3.42 16.70
C THR A 75 12.49 -3.59 15.69
N LYS A 76 13.11 -4.75 15.67
CA LYS A 76 14.17 -5.09 14.72
C LYS A 76 13.71 -6.18 13.77
N LEU A 77 14.30 -6.19 12.58
CA LEU A 77 14.31 -7.35 11.69
C LEU A 77 15.71 -7.98 11.79
N VAL A 78 15.77 -9.21 12.26
CA VAL A 78 17.01 -9.95 12.44
C VAL A 78 17.07 -11.07 11.45
N VAL A 79 18.13 -11.09 10.65
CA VAL A 79 18.47 -12.17 9.73
C VAL A 79 19.42 -13.10 10.47
N ASP A 80 19.03 -14.35 10.59
CA ASP A 80 19.83 -15.46 11.07
C ASP A 80 20.22 -16.28 9.82
N ALA A 81 21.51 -16.31 9.50
CA ALA A 81 22.02 -16.98 8.30
C ALA A 81 21.87 -18.50 8.37
N ASP A 82 21.91 -19.08 9.57
CA ASP A 82 21.74 -20.51 9.79
C ASP A 82 20.27 -20.95 9.73
N ASN A 83 19.32 -20.01 10.05
CA ASN A 83 17.89 -20.30 10.05
C ASN A 83 17.08 -19.14 9.46
N PRO A 84 17.23 -18.82 8.18
CA PRO A 84 16.56 -17.68 7.56
C PRO A 84 15.05 -17.90 7.39
N ASN A 85 14.27 -16.85 7.57
CA ASN A 85 12.84 -16.84 7.34
C ASN A 85 12.51 -16.72 5.83
N LEU A 86 12.79 -17.77 5.07
CA LEU A 86 12.65 -17.77 3.61
C LEU A 86 11.23 -17.40 3.15
N PRO A 87 11.08 -16.76 1.97
CA PRO A 87 9.78 -16.43 1.39
C PRO A 87 8.89 -17.65 1.19
N SER A 88 7.59 -17.47 1.33
CA SER A 88 6.59 -18.44 0.92
C SER A 88 6.37 -18.36 -0.59
N TRP A 89 6.39 -19.52 -1.25
CA TRP A 89 6.12 -19.64 -2.69
C TRP A 89 5.05 -20.70 -2.94
N GLU A 90 4.00 -20.31 -3.69
CA GLU A 90 2.92 -21.20 -4.08
C GLU A 90 2.73 -21.13 -5.61
N THR A 91 2.44 -22.28 -6.24
CA THR A 91 2.06 -22.34 -7.66
C THR A 91 0.74 -23.08 -7.80
N HIS A 92 -0.22 -22.47 -8.48
CA HIS A 92 -1.53 -23.04 -8.75
C HIS A 92 -1.76 -23.11 -10.26
N ASN A 93 -2.12 -24.28 -10.75
CA ASN A 93 -2.63 -24.44 -12.12
C ASN A 93 -4.14 -24.26 -12.14
N VAL A 94 -4.65 -23.49 -13.10
CA VAL A 94 -6.06 -23.18 -13.27
C VAL A 94 -6.51 -23.69 -14.63
N PRO A 95 -6.75 -25.01 -14.78
CA PRO A 95 -6.99 -25.64 -16.05
C PRO A 95 -8.32 -25.23 -16.70
N ASP A 96 -9.27 -24.74 -15.90
CA ASP A 96 -10.63 -24.42 -16.36
C ASP A 96 -10.83 -22.95 -16.74
N VAL A 97 -9.80 -22.11 -16.56
CA VAL A 97 -9.88 -20.67 -16.86
C VAL A 97 -8.77 -20.26 -17.81
N HIS A 98 -9.15 -19.87 -19.02
CA HIS A 98 -8.25 -19.26 -20.00
C HIS A 98 -8.06 -17.77 -19.70
N PHE A 99 -6.85 -17.23 -19.85
CA PHE A 99 -6.52 -15.82 -19.59
C PHE A 99 -7.44 -14.85 -20.35
N GLY A 100 -7.72 -15.15 -21.60
CA GLY A 100 -8.64 -14.36 -22.44
C GLY A 100 -10.03 -14.15 -21.82
N ARG A 101 -10.54 -15.09 -21.01
CA ARG A 101 -11.81 -14.92 -20.29
C ARG A 101 -11.73 -13.80 -19.24
N VAL A 102 -10.61 -13.69 -18.53
CA VAL A 102 -10.40 -12.62 -17.55
C VAL A 102 -10.21 -11.28 -18.24
N LYS A 103 -9.44 -11.26 -19.35
CA LYS A 103 -9.19 -10.09 -20.18
C LYS A 103 -10.48 -9.53 -20.81
N THR A 104 -11.30 -10.36 -21.44
CA THR A 104 -12.57 -9.93 -22.09
C THR A 104 -13.60 -9.42 -21.10
N ARG A 105 -13.53 -9.85 -19.83
CA ARG A 105 -14.33 -9.30 -18.74
C ARG A 105 -13.71 -8.06 -18.09
N GLY A 106 -12.70 -7.44 -18.70
CA GLY A 106 -12.04 -6.22 -18.20
C GLY A 106 -11.38 -6.41 -16.85
N PHE A 107 -10.86 -7.60 -16.57
CA PHE A 107 -10.28 -7.98 -15.29
C PHE A 107 -11.24 -7.82 -14.12
N HIS A 108 -12.54 -7.96 -14.34
CA HIS A 108 -13.54 -7.95 -13.27
C HIS A 108 -13.27 -9.06 -12.27
N ARG A 109 -13.24 -8.74 -10.98
CA ARG A 109 -12.78 -9.64 -9.92
C ARG A 109 -13.54 -10.97 -9.85
N GLU A 110 -14.82 -10.99 -10.20
CA GLU A 110 -15.63 -12.20 -10.29
C GLU A 110 -15.17 -13.19 -11.39
N SER A 111 -14.35 -12.72 -12.33
CA SER A 111 -13.74 -13.58 -13.35
C SER A 111 -12.40 -14.20 -12.93
N TRP A 112 -11.87 -13.77 -11.78
CA TRP A 112 -10.58 -14.28 -11.32
C TRP A 112 -10.72 -15.66 -10.71
N PRO A 113 -9.75 -16.56 -10.95
CA PRO A 113 -9.66 -17.82 -10.22
C PRO A 113 -9.60 -17.58 -8.70
N GLU A 114 -10.18 -18.50 -7.94
CA GLU A 114 -10.22 -18.39 -6.48
C GLU A 114 -8.84 -18.28 -5.85
N CYS A 115 -7.84 -18.98 -6.40
CA CYS A 115 -6.45 -18.91 -5.93
C CYS A 115 -5.84 -17.50 -5.98
N ILE A 116 -6.37 -16.59 -6.81
CA ILE A 116 -5.93 -15.19 -6.86
C ILE A 116 -6.58 -14.36 -5.74
N ASN A 117 -7.81 -14.71 -5.33
CA ASN A 117 -8.60 -13.91 -4.41
C ASN A 117 -8.10 -14.02 -2.97
N ILE A 118 -7.22 -13.10 -2.57
CA ILE A 118 -6.77 -12.95 -1.18
C ILE A 118 -7.56 -11.82 -0.53
N THR A 119 -8.21 -12.09 0.57
CA THR A 119 -9.07 -11.13 1.30
C THR A 119 -8.46 -10.65 2.60
N ASP A 120 -7.51 -11.40 3.16
CA ASP A 120 -6.85 -11.04 4.41
C ASP A 120 -5.63 -10.14 4.17
N PRO A 121 -5.66 -8.88 4.64
CA PRO A 121 -4.53 -7.96 4.52
C PRO A 121 -3.47 -8.15 5.62
N LEU A 122 -3.73 -8.99 6.63
CA LEU A 122 -2.94 -9.00 7.85
C LEU A 122 -1.71 -9.90 7.74
N VAL A 123 -0.67 -9.50 8.46
CA VAL A 123 0.56 -10.26 8.63
C VAL A 123 0.39 -11.17 9.83
N HIS A 124 0.28 -12.48 9.58
CA HIS A 124 0.18 -13.50 10.60
C HIS A 124 1.37 -14.47 10.53
N ALA A 125 1.85 -14.91 11.68
CA ALA A 125 2.69 -16.10 11.73
C ALA A 125 1.82 -17.33 11.39
N GLU A 126 2.39 -18.25 10.63
CA GLU A 126 1.77 -19.57 10.42
C GLU A 126 1.82 -20.38 11.73
N ASP A 127 0.93 -21.33 11.89
CA ASP A 127 0.90 -22.19 13.09
C ASP A 127 2.27 -22.83 13.30
N GLY A 128 2.83 -22.62 14.49
CA GLY A 128 4.16 -23.10 14.86
C GLY A 128 5.35 -22.30 14.34
N ALA A 129 5.13 -21.23 13.56
CA ALA A 129 6.22 -20.38 13.07
C ALA A 129 6.56 -19.27 14.10
N ALA A 130 7.85 -19.05 14.32
CA ALA A 130 8.34 -18.01 15.24
C ALA A 130 8.07 -16.58 14.73
N SER A 131 7.94 -16.40 13.41
CA SER A 131 7.74 -15.09 12.77
C SER A 131 6.92 -15.24 11.50
N PRO A 132 6.11 -14.21 11.13
CA PRO A 132 5.40 -14.21 9.85
C PRO A 132 6.38 -14.11 8.68
N LYS A 133 6.00 -14.69 7.53
CA LYS A 133 6.76 -14.53 6.28
C LYS A 133 6.68 -13.08 5.82
N LEU A 134 7.82 -12.44 5.54
CA LEU A 134 7.87 -11.04 5.10
C LEU A 134 7.58 -10.89 3.61
N LEU A 135 7.79 -11.95 2.83
CA LEU A 135 7.47 -12.02 1.42
C LEU A 135 6.72 -13.32 1.13
N ARG A 136 5.59 -13.19 0.44
CA ARG A 136 4.80 -14.31 -0.07
C ARG A 136 4.55 -14.11 -1.56
N VAL A 137 4.80 -15.11 -2.35
CA VAL A 137 4.56 -15.11 -3.79
C VAL A 137 3.62 -16.25 -4.14
N ARG A 138 2.59 -15.95 -4.93
CA ARG A 138 1.70 -16.95 -5.49
C ARG A 138 1.61 -16.75 -7.00
N VAL A 139 1.84 -17.82 -7.75
CA VAL A 139 1.78 -17.84 -9.21
C VAL A 139 0.60 -18.70 -9.62
N CYS A 140 -0.37 -18.11 -10.34
CA CYS A 140 -1.53 -18.81 -10.89
C CYS A 140 -1.37 -18.91 -12.42
N ARG A 141 -1.30 -20.11 -12.95
CA ARG A 141 -1.11 -20.42 -14.37
C ARG A 141 -2.43 -20.75 -15.03
N PHE A 142 -2.81 -19.96 -16.03
CA PHE A 142 -4.05 -20.12 -16.75
C PHE A 142 -4.00 -21.28 -17.77
N ALA A 143 -5.18 -21.82 -18.11
CA ALA A 143 -5.36 -22.89 -19.07
C ALA A 143 -4.65 -22.61 -20.40
N GLY A 144 -4.15 -23.66 -21.08
CA GLY A 144 -3.54 -23.55 -22.40
C GLY A 144 -2.31 -22.66 -22.45
N ASN A 145 -1.53 -22.55 -21.33
CA ASN A 145 -0.38 -21.65 -21.27
C ASN A 145 -0.67 -20.20 -21.67
N SER A 146 -1.95 -19.78 -21.54
CA SER A 146 -2.46 -18.49 -22.07
C SER A 146 -2.04 -17.26 -21.28
N GLY A 147 -1.49 -17.45 -20.08
CA GLY A 147 -1.01 -16.36 -19.25
C GLY A 147 -0.74 -16.77 -17.81
N VAL A 148 -0.28 -15.82 -17.03
CA VAL A 148 0.08 -16.01 -15.61
C VAL A 148 -0.42 -14.82 -14.79
N ALA A 149 -0.95 -15.08 -13.59
CA ALA A 149 -1.13 -14.07 -12.57
C ALA A 149 -0.10 -14.28 -11.45
N VAL A 150 0.64 -13.22 -11.10
CA VAL A 150 1.60 -13.22 -10.01
C VAL A 150 1.05 -12.37 -8.88
N VAL A 151 0.77 -12.98 -7.74
CA VAL A 151 0.34 -12.29 -6.51
C VAL A 151 1.54 -12.15 -5.60
N VAL A 152 1.88 -10.92 -5.24
CA VAL A 152 2.99 -10.63 -4.33
C VAL A 152 2.45 -9.94 -3.08
N ARG A 153 2.84 -10.46 -1.92
CA ARG A 153 2.54 -9.91 -0.61
C ARG A 153 3.84 -9.58 0.11
N LEU A 154 4.06 -8.30 0.38
CA LEU A 154 5.23 -7.78 1.08
C LEU A 154 4.81 -7.18 2.42
N ALA A 155 5.45 -7.59 3.51
CA ALA A 155 5.15 -7.01 4.83
C ALA A 155 5.49 -5.52 4.82
N HIS A 156 4.50 -4.69 5.19
CA HIS A 156 4.60 -3.23 5.08
C HIS A 156 5.62 -2.61 6.06
N CYS A 157 6.06 -3.37 7.06
CA CYS A 157 7.17 -2.95 7.93
C CYS A 157 8.54 -2.98 7.24
N VAL A 158 8.66 -3.69 6.12
CA VAL A 158 9.92 -3.75 5.35
C VAL A 158 9.99 -2.61 4.36
N PHE A 159 8.89 -2.36 3.65
CA PHE A 159 8.80 -1.39 2.56
C PHE A 159 7.54 -0.54 2.65
N ASP A 160 7.63 0.72 2.25
CA ASP A 160 6.45 1.45 1.79
C ASP A 160 6.13 1.06 0.32
N ALA A 161 5.09 1.65 -0.25
CA ALA A 161 4.68 1.32 -1.62
C ALA A 161 5.77 1.59 -2.67
N LYS A 162 6.62 2.61 -2.44
CA LYS A 162 7.76 2.91 -3.32
C LYS A 162 8.87 1.88 -3.18
N GLY A 163 9.22 1.49 -1.95
CA GLY A 163 10.16 0.40 -1.68
C GLY A 163 9.68 -0.93 -2.26
N CYS A 164 8.37 -1.20 -2.17
CA CYS A 164 7.73 -2.38 -2.77
C CYS A 164 7.94 -2.41 -4.30
N THR A 165 7.62 -1.32 -5.01
CA THR A 165 7.82 -1.26 -6.47
C THR A 165 9.30 -1.29 -6.85
N PHE A 166 10.17 -0.71 -6.03
CA PHE A 166 11.62 -0.79 -6.24
C PHE A 166 12.09 -2.26 -6.18
N PHE A 167 11.69 -3.01 -5.17
CA PHE A 167 12.00 -4.44 -5.06
C PHE A 167 11.44 -5.25 -6.22
N LEU A 168 10.18 -5.05 -6.62
CA LEU A 168 9.54 -5.79 -7.71
C LEU A 168 10.26 -5.56 -9.04
N ASN A 169 10.63 -4.34 -9.36
CA ASN A 169 11.39 -4.01 -10.56
C ASN A 169 12.82 -4.55 -10.50
N TYR A 170 13.43 -4.60 -9.31
CA TYR A 170 14.74 -5.23 -9.10
C TYR A 170 14.67 -6.73 -9.39
N TRP A 171 13.70 -7.43 -8.81
CA TRP A 171 13.46 -8.86 -9.06
C TRP A 171 13.19 -9.14 -10.55
N ALA A 172 12.32 -8.36 -11.18
CA ALA A 172 12.05 -8.47 -12.61
C ALA A 172 13.33 -8.28 -13.44
N THR A 173 14.21 -7.36 -13.05
CA THR A 173 15.51 -7.16 -13.71
C THR A 173 16.43 -8.37 -13.53
N CYS A 174 16.54 -8.94 -12.32
CA CYS A 174 17.29 -10.16 -12.09
C CYS A 174 16.79 -11.31 -13.00
N CYS A 175 15.46 -11.40 -13.19
CA CYS A 175 14.87 -12.41 -14.07
C CYS A 175 15.27 -12.20 -15.54
N ARG A 176 15.18 -10.99 -16.06
CA ARG A 176 15.62 -10.65 -17.43
C ARG A 176 17.09 -10.98 -17.64
N ASN A 177 17.94 -10.63 -16.68
CA ASN A 177 19.38 -10.90 -16.77
C ASN A 177 19.69 -12.41 -16.84
N ARG A 178 18.94 -13.24 -16.12
CA ARG A 178 19.05 -14.70 -16.21
C ARG A 178 18.61 -15.26 -17.56
N LEU A 179 17.54 -14.71 -18.11
CA LEU A 179 16.99 -15.18 -19.39
C LEU A 179 17.87 -14.75 -20.59
N LYS A 180 18.53 -13.60 -20.49
CA LYS A 180 19.39 -13.05 -21.55
C LYS A 180 20.73 -12.57 -20.96
N PRO A 181 21.62 -13.48 -20.58
CA PRO A 181 22.92 -13.09 -20.04
C PRO A 181 23.71 -12.27 -21.08
N GLY A 182 24.31 -11.17 -20.64
CA GLY A 182 25.11 -10.29 -21.50
C GLY A 182 24.32 -9.30 -22.37
N SER A 183 22.99 -9.19 -22.20
CA SER A 183 22.20 -8.15 -22.85
C SER A 183 22.57 -6.76 -22.32
N THR A 184 22.85 -5.83 -23.23
CA THR A 184 23.13 -4.41 -22.90
C THR A 184 21.91 -3.66 -22.34
N GLU A 185 20.71 -4.22 -22.46
CA GLU A 185 19.47 -3.65 -21.96
C GLU A 185 19.25 -3.87 -20.46
N ALA A 186 20.01 -4.77 -19.84
CA ALA A 186 19.88 -5.12 -18.43
C ALA A 186 20.76 -4.23 -17.54
N ALA A 187 20.43 -2.96 -17.44
CA ALA A 187 21.05 -2.10 -16.43
C ALA A 187 20.75 -2.64 -15.04
N THR A 188 21.78 -3.02 -14.28
CA THR A 188 21.63 -3.41 -12.88
C THR A 188 21.08 -2.20 -12.12
N PRO A 189 19.90 -2.29 -11.48
CA PRO A 189 19.39 -1.16 -10.71
C PRO A 189 20.34 -0.87 -9.55
N SER A 190 20.36 0.40 -9.13
CA SER A 190 21.16 0.80 -7.96
C SER A 190 20.83 -0.09 -6.76
N PRO A 191 21.81 -0.51 -5.96
CA PRO A 191 21.57 -1.35 -4.80
C PRO A 191 20.61 -0.64 -3.82
N PRO A 192 19.73 -1.37 -3.12
CA PRO A 192 18.80 -0.80 -2.15
C PRO A 192 19.54 -0.25 -0.93
N ILE A 193 19.02 0.82 -0.36
CA ILE A 193 19.42 1.29 0.97
C ILE A 193 18.42 0.74 1.98
N LEU A 194 18.87 -0.21 2.80
CA LEU A 194 18.05 -0.90 3.81
C LEU A 194 18.24 -0.28 5.21
N ASP A 195 19.35 0.42 5.44
CA ASP A 195 19.66 1.06 6.72
C ASP A 195 18.77 2.29 6.96
N ARG A 196 17.97 2.25 8.02
CA ARG A 196 17.08 3.35 8.42
C ARG A 196 17.81 4.57 8.94
N SER A 197 19.09 4.45 9.33
CA SER A 197 19.91 5.57 9.76
C SER A 197 20.05 6.67 8.70
N VAL A 198 20.00 6.28 7.43
CA VAL A 198 20.05 7.20 6.28
C VAL A 198 18.85 8.17 6.28
N MET A 199 17.65 7.68 6.59
CA MET A 199 16.47 8.54 6.76
C MET A 199 16.64 9.49 7.95
N TYR A 200 17.14 8.97 9.09
CA TYR A 200 17.35 9.80 10.27
C TYR A 200 18.43 10.86 10.09
N ALA A 201 19.41 10.63 9.21
CA ALA A 201 20.40 11.64 8.86
C ALA A 201 19.78 12.84 8.15
N CYS A 202 18.68 12.63 7.41
CA CYS A 202 17.94 13.67 6.68
C CYS A 202 16.89 14.39 7.58
N LEU A 203 16.59 13.86 8.76
CA LEU A 203 15.65 14.43 9.71
C LEU A 203 16.34 15.24 10.80
N PRO A 204 15.66 16.25 11.40
CA PRO A 204 16.21 16.96 12.56
C PRO A 204 16.59 15.99 13.70
N PRO A 205 17.68 16.26 14.44
CA PRO A 205 18.13 15.39 15.56
C PRO A 205 17.06 15.12 16.60
N SER A 206 16.10 16.04 16.75
CA SER A 206 14.96 15.93 17.66
C SER A 206 14.00 14.77 17.34
N VAL A 207 14.07 14.21 16.12
CA VAL A 207 13.23 13.08 15.65
C VAL A 207 13.88 11.72 15.89
N ARG A 208 15.18 11.70 16.23
CA ARG A 208 15.90 10.44 16.47
C ARG A 208 15.31 9.70 17.67
N PRO A 209 15.14 8.36 17.59
CA PRO A 209 14.67 7.56 18.71
C PRO A 209 15.54 7.81 19.93
N LYS A 210 14.90 8.11 21.06
CA LYS A 210 15.56 8.18 22.37
C LYS A 210 15.02 7.05 23.21
N PRO A 211 15.85 6.41 24.06
CA PRO A 211 15.36 5.43 25.00
C PRO A 211 14.25 6.05 25.86
N LEU A 212 13.15 5.34 26.01
CA LEU A 212 12.10 5.74 26.94
C LEU A 212 12.68 5.71 28.35
N GLY A 213 12.62 6.83 29.06
CA GLY A 213 13.08 6.88 30.45
C GLY A 213 12.30 5.87 31.30
N TRP A 214 12.97 5.14 32.15
CA TRP A 214 12.38 4.11 33.01
C TRP A 214 11.17 4.61 33.84
N LEU A 215 11.12 5.90 34.14
CA LEU A 215 9.99 6.57 34.79
C LEU A 215 8.69 6.57 33.97
N LEU A 216 8.79 6.42 32.66
CA LEU A 216 7.61 6.38 31.73
C LEU A 216 7.08 4.97 31.53
N LEU A 217 7.76 3.92 31.99
CA LEU A 217 7.28 2.53 31.84
C LEU A 217 5.93 2.29 32.54
N PRO A 218 5.67 2.76 33.77
CA PRO A 218 4.35 2.62 34.40
C PRO A 218 3.25 3.34 33.60
N LEU A 219 3.55 4.54 33.09
CA LEU A 219 2.61 5.29 32.24
C LEU A 219 2.29 4.53 30.95
N SER A 220 3.30 3.97 30.29
CA SER A 220 3.13 3.13 29.11
C SER A 220 2.20 1.93 29.39
N LEU A 221 2.37 1.23 30.51
CA LEU A 221 1.54 0.10 30.90
C LEU A 221 0.07 0.54 31.12
N VAL A 222 -0.16 1.63 31.82
CA VAL A 222 -1.50 2.18 32.06
C VAL A 222 -2.17 2.57 30.75
N LEU A 223 -1.47 3.32 29.88
CA LEU A 223 -2.01 3.75 28.60
C LEU A 223 -2.32 2.57 27.67
N THR A 224 -1.43 1.58 27.62
CA THR A 224 -1.64 0.36 26.80
C THR A 224 -2.86 -0.41 27.28
N THR A 225 -3.03 -0.54 28.61
CA THR A 225 -4.20 -1.20 29.20
C THR A 225 -5.48 -0.43 28.88
N LEU A 226 -5.46 0.91 29.02
CA LEU A 226 -6.59 1.76 28.69
C LEU A 226 -7.01 1.60 27.20
N VAL A 227 -6.03 1.65 26.29
CA VAL A 227 -6.30 1.44 24.85
C VAL A 227 -6.90 0.06 24.60
N ARG A 228 -6.39 -1.00 25.25
CA ARG A 228 -6.98 -2.36 25.13
C ARG A 228 -8.45 -2.39 25.58
N VAL A 229 -8.76 -1.76 26.72
CA VAL A 229 -10.14 -1.68 27.23
C VAL A 229 -11.03 -0.92 26.23
N VAL A 230 -10.60 0.24 25.76
CA VAL A 230 -11.34 1.02 24.77
C VAL A 230 -11.58 0.20 23.49
N MET A 231 -10.54 -0.43 22.96
CA MET A 231 -10.63 -1.24 21.75
C MET A 231 -11.53 -2.47 21.94
N PHE A 232 -11.55 -3.07 23.12
CA PHE A 232 -12.47 -4.16 23.44
C PHE A 232 -13.94 -3.73 23.31
N PHE A 233 -14.29 -2.54 23.79
CA PHE A 233 -15.65 -2.02 23.65
C PHE A 233 -15.99 -1.51 22.26
N VAL A 234 -15.05 -0.83 21.59
CA VAL A 234 -15.22 -0.32 20.22
C VAL A 234 -15.19 -1.48 19.22
N GLY A 235 -14.26 -2.41 19.36
CA GLY A 235 -14.10 -3.57 18.48
C GLY A 235 -15.33 -4.49 18.44
N LYS A 236 -16.04 -4.65 19.57
CA LYS A 236 -17.31 -5.39 19.59
C LYS A 236 -18.40 -4.74 18.74
N LYS A 237 -18.36 -3.41 18.55
CA LYS A 237 -19.34 -2.70 17.71
C LYS A 237 -18.97 -2.72 16.22
N THR A 238 -17.69 -2.91 15.87
CA THR A 238 -17.20 -2.80 14.48
C THR A 238 -16.95 -4.15 13.80
N SER A 239 -17.01 -5.26 14.52
CA SER A 239 -16.49 -6.57 14.10
C SER A 239 -17.45 -7.48 13.33
N THR A 240 -18.69 -7.07 13.02
CA THR A 240 -19.71 -8.00 12.47
C THR A 240 -19.90 -7.93 10.95
N GLY A 241 -19.26 -7.01 10.24
CA GLY A 241 -19.48 -6.80 8.79
C GLY A 241 -18.41 -7.42 7.91
N THR A 242 -18.81 -8.23 6.94
CA THR A 242 -17.97 -8.60 5.80
C THR A 242 -17.55 -7.35 5.02
N SER A 243 -16.29 -7.30 4.56
CA SER A 243 -15.79 -6.19 3.75
C SER A 243 -15.97 -6.48 2.27
N ARG A 244 -16.27 -5.45 1.50
CA ARG A 244 -16.27 -5.47 0.04
C ARG A 244 -15.25 -4.50 -0.50
N ALA A 245 -14.48 -4.95 -1.47
CA ALA A 245 -13.52 -4.14 -2.18
C ALA A 245 -13.98 -3.93 -3.62
N LEU A 246 -13.95 -2.70 -4.09
CA LEU A 246 -14.30 -2.33 -5.47
C LEU A 246 -13.21 -1.45 -6.07
N LEU A 247 -13.04 -1.55 -7.38
CA LEU A 247 -12.19 -0.68 -8.17
C LEU A 247 -13.07 0.29 -8.95
N PHE A 248 -12.82 1.57 -8.77
CA PHE A 248 -13.47 2.67 -9.47
C PHE A 248 -12.49 3.33 -10.45
N CYS A 249 -13.00 3.81 -11.56
CA CYS A 249 -12.30 4.65 -12.51
C CYS A 249 -12.91 6.05 -12.47
N VAL A 250 -12.10 7.06 -12.19
CA VAL A 250 -12.47 8.48 -12.33
C VAL A 250 -12.01 8.93 -13.70
N PRO A 251 -12.94 9.20 -14.64
CA PRO A 251 -12.57 9.57 -16.01
C PRO A 251 -11.77 10.86 -16.07
N ARG A 252 -10.79 10.93 -16.97
CA ARG A 252 -9.98 12.15 -17.17
C ARG A 252 -10.83 13.40 -17.36
N ARG A 253 -11.93 13.29 -18.14
CA ARG A 253 -12.88 14.40 -18.36
C ARG A 253 -13.44 14.98 -17.04
N THR A 254 -13.78 14.10 -16.09
CA THR A 254 -14.29 14.52 -14.77
C THR A 254 -13.23 15.33 -14.01
N LEU A 255 -11.99 14.88 -14.02
CA LEU A 255 -10.88 15.57 -13.36
C LEU A 255 -10.62 16.94 -14.02
N ASP A 256 -10.64 17.00 -15.35
CA ASP A 256 -10.44 18.22 -16.12
C ASP A 256 -11.59 19.23 -15.92
N GLU A 257 -12.84 18.76 -15.78
CA GLU A 257 -13.99 19.60 -15.45
C GLU A 257 -13.83 20.24 -14.07
N VAL A 258 -13.45 19.47 -13.03
CA VAL A 258 -13.24 20.01 -11.68
C VAL A 258 -12.11 21.04 -11.66
N THR A 259 -10.99 20.76 -12.34
CA THR A 259 -9.86 21.69 -12.37
C THR A 259 -10.12 22.98 -13.12
N LYS A 260 -11.12 23.04 -14.02
CA LYS A 260 -11.56 24.29 -14.67
C LYS A 260 -12.28 25.24 -13.70
N HIS A 261 -12.89 24.71 -12.64
CA HIS A 261 -13.53 25.50 -11.58
C HIS A 261 -12.54 26.00 -10.52
N ASP A 262 -11.24 25.68 -10.67
CA ASP A 262 -10.19 26.18 -9.78
C ASP A 262 -9.95 27.66 -10.05
N GLY A 263 -10.64 28.51 -9.28
CA GLY A 263 -10.52 29.98 -9.35
C GLY A 263 -9.26 30.53 -8.70
N GLN A 264 -8.31 29.66 -8.31
CA GLN A 264 -7.12 30.06 -7.58
C GLN A 264 -5.98 30.51 -8.49
N ASP A 265 -5.17 31.43 -7.98
CA ASP A 265 -3.94 31.92 -8.59
C ASP A 265 -3.07 30.77 -9.13
N LYS A 266 -2.43 31.01 -10.27
CA LYS A 266 -1.54 30.07 -11.01
C LYS A 266 -0.48 29.34 -10.17
N LYS A 267 -0.29 29.74 -8.89
CA LYS A 267 0.69 29.14 -7.96
C LYS A 267 0.23 27.85 -7.27
N SER A 268 -1.06 27.57 -7.19
CA SER A 268 -1.61 26.41 -6.45
C SER A 268 -2.68 25.67 -7.25
N ARG A 269 -2.27 25.15 -8.41
CA ARG A 269 -3.17 24.35 -9.26
C ARG A 269 -3.54 23.03 -8.61
N LEU A 270 -4.82 22.66 -8.63
CA LEU A 270 -5.32 21.37 -8.15
C LEU A 270 -4.67 20.22 -8.93
N SER A 271 -4.27 19.18 -8.22
CA SER A 271 -3.81 17.92 -8.80
C SER A 271 -4.94 16.89 -8.84
N ASP A 272 -4.78 15.86 -9.66
CA ASP A 272 -5.70 14.71 -9.70
C ASP A 272 -5.90 14.09 -8.31
N ASN A 273 -4.83 14.03 -7.51
CA ASN A 273 -4.90 13.52 -6.15
C ASN A 273 -5.81 14.36 -5.26
N ASP A 274 -5.80 15.68 -5.39
CA ASP A 274 -6.65 16.58 -4.59
C ASP A 274 -8.11 16.37 -4.95
N VAL A 275 -8.44 16.27 -6.26
CA VAL A 275 -9.78 16.03 -6.76
C VAL A 275 -10.32 14.67 -6.33
N VAL A 276 -9.52 13.62 -6.48
CA VAL A 276 -9.91 12.26 -6.06
C VAL A 276 -10.09 12.19 -4.55
N THR A 277 -9.19 12.80 -3.77
CA THR A 277 -9.32 12.88 -2.31
C THR A 277 -10.62 13.58 -1.93
N ALA A 278 -10.96 14.70 -2.57
CA ALA A 278 -12.21 15.42 -2.34
C ALA A 278 -13.44 14.55 -2.66
N LEU A 279 -13.48 13.94 -3.85
CA LEU A 279 -14.60 13.12 -4.31
C LEU A 279 -14.90 11.97 -3.34
N PHE A 280 -13.89 11.19 -2.99
CA PHE A 280 -14.08 10.05 -2.10
C PHE A 280 -14.36 10.48 -0.65
N THR A 281 -13.82 11.63 -0.18
CA THR A 281 -14.10 12.15 1.15
C THR A 281 -15.55 12.67 1.24
N MET A 282 -16.07 13.37 0.22
CA MET A 282 -17.46 13.78 0.17
C MET A 282 -18.41 12.57 0.15
N ALA A 283 -18.17 11.62 -0.75
CA ALA A 283 -18.98 10.39 -0.84
C ALA A 283 -18.97 9.61 0.48
N TYR A 284 -17.82 9.49 1.13
CA TYR A 284 -17.69 8.83 2.43
C TYR A 284 -18.44 9.59 3.54
N ALA A 285 -18.32 10.91 3.60
CA ALA A 285 -19.04 11.72 4.60
C ALA A 285 -20.56 11.60 4.43
N GLN A 286 -21.05 11.68 3.20
CA GLN A 286 -22.49 11.53 2.88
C GLN A 286 -23.01 10.14 3.23
N MET A 287 -22.24 9.10 2.89
CA MET A 287 -22.55 7.71 3.27
C MET A 287 -22.61 7.55 4.80
N ARG A 288 -21.61 8.07 5.52
CA ARG A 288 -21.59 8.02 6.99
C ARG A 288 -22.71 8.79 7.64
N GLN A 289 -23.07 9.97 7.12
CA GLN A 289 -24.18 10.77 7.58
C GLN A 289 -25.52 9.99 7.45
N ALA A 290 -25.74 9.34 6.31
CA ALA A 290 -26.92 8.50 6.09
C ALA A 290 -26.97 7.30 7.04
N ALA A 291 -25.83 6.62 7.28
CA ALA A 291 -25.76 5.46 8.15
C ALA A 291 -25.84 5.80 9.66
N SER A 292 -25.47 7.03 10.07
CA SER A 292 -25.40 7.45 11.48
C SER A 292 -26.64 8.19 11.98
N ASN A 293 -27.72 8.26 11.19
CA ASN A 293 -28.92 9.05 11.49
C ASN A 293 -28.57 10.50 11.87
N GLY A 294 -27.64 11.10 11.18
CA GLY A 294 -27.26 12.49 11.37
C GLY A 294 -26.24 12.77 12.48
N LYS A 295 -25.75 11.76 13.19
CA LYS A 295 -24.78 11.94 14.29
C LYS A 295 -23.33 11.94 13.79
N MET A 296 -22.95 12.94 13.03
CA MET A 296 -21.58 13.13 12.57
C MET A 296 -20.91 14.35 13.23
N PRO A 297 -19.58 14.34 13.42
CA PRO A 297 -18.86 15.51 13.94
C PRO A 297 -18.93 16.67 12.95
N ARG A 298 -18.90 17.92 13.46
CA ARG A 298 -18.95 19.13 12.60
C ARG A 298 -17.81 19.22 11.59
N LYS A 299 -16.72 18.52 11.81
CA LYS A 299 -15.55 18.44 10.92
C LYS A 299 -15.19 16.98 10.68
N VAL A 300 -14.82 16.65 9.46
CA VAL A 300 -14.38 15.32 9.05
C VAL A 300 -12.93 15.41 8.61
N THR A 301 -12.12 14.47 9.09
CA THR A 301 -10.68 14.41 8.78
C THR A 301 -10.37 13.17 7.96
N ALA A 302 -9.77 13.38 6.80
CA ALA A 302 -9.13 12.34 6.01
C ALA A 302 -7.61 12.36 6.26
N ILE A 303 -6.95 11.19 6.09
CA ILE A 303 -5.50 11.12 6.11
C ILE A 303 -5.00 10.85 4.70
N VAL A 304 -4.10 11.73 4.25
CA VAL A 304 -3.43 11.65 2.95
C VAL A 304 -1.94 11.49 3.18
N PRO A 305 -1.32 10.37 2.78
CA PRO A 305 0.12 10.20 2.95
C PRO A 305 0.88 11.09 1.96
N CYS A 306 1.96 11.70 2.47
CA CYS A 306 2.87 12.51 1.69
C CYS A 306 4.28 11.93 1.79
N ASP A 307 4.85 11.49 0.67
CA ASP A 307 6.27 11.08 0.58
C ASP A 307 7.16 12.31 0.76
N PHE A 308 8.06 12.23 1.73
CA PHE A 308 8.98 13.33 2.02
C PHE A 308 10.41 13.10 1.47
N ARG A 309 10.69 12.02 0.75
CA ARG A 309 12.03 11.75 0.22
C ARG A 309 12.61 12.95 -0.53
N HIS A 310 11.86 13.48 -1.48
CA HIS A 310 12.29 14.67 -2.24
C HIS A 310 12.48 15.93 -1.40
N ARG A 311 11.62 16.10 -0.37
CA ARG A 311 11.63 17.30 0.47
C ARG A 311 12.84 17.36 1.40
N LEU A 312 13.36 16.19 1.79
CA LEU A 312 14.47 16.05 2.73
C LEU A 312 15.74 15.46 2.11
N GLY A 313 15.78 15.24 0.80
CA GLY A 313 16.94 14.68 0.13
C GLY A 313 17.24 13.22 0.50
N VAL A 314 16.22 12.46 0.96
CA VAL A 314 16.38 11.02 1.20
C VAL A 314 16.59 10.32 -0.14
N PRO A 315 17.61 9.44 -0.28
CA PRO A 315 17.92 8.77 -1.54
C PRO A 315 16.72 8.00 -2.11
N GLN A 316 16.59 7.99 -3.44
CA GLN A 316 15.44 7.37 -4.12
C GLN A 316 15.40 5.84 -4.02
N ASN A 317 16.57 5.21 -3.80
CA ASN A 317 16.74 3.76 -3.55
C ASN A 317 16.63 3.38 -2.06
N PHE A 318 16.28 4.31 -1.17
CA PHE A 318 15.90 4.02 0.21
C PHE A 318 14.53 3.34 0.23
N THR A 319 14.45 2.16 0.84
CA THR A 319 13.28 1.27 0.73
C THR A 319 12.34 1.31 1.92
N GLY A 320 12.76 1.87 3.06
CA GLY A 320 11.92 2.02 4.25
C GLY A 320 10.82 3.07 4.09
N SER A 321 9.95 3.17 5.09
CA SER A 321 8.83 4.12 5.07
C SER A 321 9.29 5.57 5.17
N CYS A 322 8.91 6.38 4.18
CA CYS A 322 9.20 7.82 4.10
C CYS A 322 7.93 8.63 3.82
N ALA A 323 6.82 8.26 4.44
CA ALA A 323 5.56 8.98 4.30
C ALA A 323 5.07 9.50 5.65
N VAL A 324 4.56 10.72 5.66
CA VAL A 324 3.81 11.30 6.78
C VAL A 324 2.35 11.40 6.42
N GLY A 325 1.46 11.14 7.39
CA GLY A 325 0.03 11.28 7.22
C GLY A 325 -0.40 12.73 7.42
N LEU A 326 -0.88 13.37 6.36
CA LEU A 326 -1.47 14.71 6.45
C LEU A 326 -2.93 14.61 6.86
N TYR A 327 -3.33 15.40 7.83
CA TYR A 327 -4.72 15.51 8.26
C TYR A 327 -5.43 16.58 7.44
N VAL A 328 -6.19 16.15 6.45
CA VAL A 328 -7.04 17.03 5.64
C VAL A 328 -8.40 17.11 6.31
N THR A 329 -8.70 18.24 6.94
CA THR A 329 -9.93 18.44 7.71
C THR A 329 -10.86 19.43 7.01
N ALA A 330 -12.07 18.99 6.70
CA ALA A 330 -13.10 19.81 6.05
C ALA A 330 -14.35 19.94 6.93
N PRO A 331 -15.09 21.09 6.84
CA PRO A 331 -16.39 21.23 7.49
C PRO A 331 -17.38 20.21 6.94
N LEU A 332 -18.15 19.56 7.82
CA LEU A 332 -19.16 18.59 7.41
C LEU A 332 -20.20 19.21 6.46
N ALA A 333 -20.63 20.44 6.71
CA ALA A 333 -21.59 21.14 5.85
C ALA A 333 -21.13 21.26 4.40
N LEU A 334 -19.82 21.46 4.16
CA LEU A 334 -19.24 21.48 2.82
C LEU A 334 -19.25 20.10 2.18
N LEU A 335 -18.93 19.05 2.94
CA LEU A 335 -18.88 17.68 2.45
C LEU A 335 -20.27 17.08 2.15
N LEU A 336 -21.33 17.66 2.74
CA LEU A 336 -22.72 17.23 2.51
C LEU A 336 -23.39 17.97 1.33
N GLN A 337 -22.72 18.90 0.66
CA GLN A 337 -23.21 19.49 -0.57
C GLN A 337 -23.34 18.46 -1.69
N HIS A 338 -24.18 18.75 -2.68
CA HIS A 338 -24.23 17.92 -3.90
C HIS A 338 -22.85 17.82 -4.53
N ILE A 339 -22.47 16.60 -4.95
CA ILE A 339 -21.21 16.35 -5.62
C ILE A 339 -21.31 16.89 -7.05
N THR A 340 -20.67 18.04 -7.27
CA THR A 340 -20.58 18.75 -8.56
C THR A 340 -19.12 19.15 -8.81
N PRO A 341 -18.72 19.49 -10.04
CA PRO A 341 -17.36 19.98 -10.28
C PRO A 341 -16.97 21.18 -9.39
N SER A 342 -17.91 22.10 -9.13
CA SER A 342 -17.67 23.27 -8.28
C SER A 342 -17.45 22.90 -6.82
N SER A 343 -18.35 22.11 -6.21
CA SER A 343 -18.20 21.69 -4.80
C SER A 343 -16.96 20.81 -4.59
N LEU A 344 -16.61 19.98 -5.58
CA LEU A 344 -15.38 19.19 -5.55
C LEU A 344 -14.14 20.07 -5.59
N SER A 345 -14.13 21.14 -6.41
CA SER A 345 -13.01 22.08 -6.47
C SER A 345 -12.78 22.77 -5.12
N GLU A 346 -13.84 23.18 -4.41
CA GLU A 346 -13.75 23.78 -3.08
C GLU A 346 -13.13 22.83 -2.04
N VAL A 347 -13.56 21.57 -2.02
CA VAL A 347 -13.01 20.54 -1.11
C VAL A 347 -11.57 20.18 -1.50
N ALA A 348 -11.28 20.05 -2.80
CA ALA A 348 -9.96 19.76 -3.30
C ALA A 348 -8.92 20.84 -2.94
N ALA A 349 -9.36 22.11 -2.92
CA ALA A 349 -8.52 23.22 -2.49
C ALA A 349 -8.08 23.11 -1.01
N ILE A 350 -8.87 22.45 -0.15
CA ILE A 350 -8.47 22.16 1.24
C ILE A 350 -7.34 21.15 1.25
N SER A 351 -7.46 20.06 0.46
CA SER A 351 -6.39 19.07 0.30
C SER A 351 -5.10 19.71 -0.22
N ARG A 352 -5.22 20.53 -1.27
CA ARG A 352 -4.08 21.20 -1.89
C ARG A 352 -3.32 22.08 -0.90
N ARG A 353 -4.03 22.92 -0.14
CA ARG A 353 -3.40 23.76 0.91
C ARG A 353 -2.66 22.90 1.94
N SER A 354 -3.28 21.83 2.42
CA SER A 354 -2.64 20.93 3.38
C SER A 354 -1.34 20.31 2.85
N VAL A 355 -1.28 20.01 1.54
CA VAL A 355 -0.07 19.48 0.88
C VAL A 355 1.00 20.57 0.68
N ASP A 356 0.57 21.79 0.32
CA ASP A 356 1.50 22.91 0.10
C ASP A 356 2.15 23.38 1.41
N GLU A 357 1.45 23.25 2.53
CA GLU A 357 1.95 23.57 3.86
C GLU A 357 2.95 22.55 4.44
N VAL A 358 3.21 21.44 3.72
CA VAL A 358 4.16 20.43 4.21
C VAL A 358 5.58 20.95 4.13
N ASP A 359 6.11 21.30 5.27
CA ASP A 359 7.51 21.67 5.48
C ASP A 359 8.21 20.66 6.42
N ILE A 360 9.48 20.91 6.68
CA ILE A 360 10.30 20.09 7.59
C ILE A 360 9.69 20.03 9.01
N LYS A 361 9.02 21.10 9.47
CA LYS A 361 8.40 21.16 10.80
C LYS A 361 7.15 20.26 10.89
N VAL A 362 6.38 20.16 9.81
CA VAL A 362 5.24 19.22 9.72
C VAL A 362 5.73 17.79 9.78
N ILE A 363 6.78 17.45 9.01
CA ILE A 363 7.39 16.11 9.01
C ILE A 363 7.97 15.80 10.39
N GLU A 364 8.70 16.71 10.98
CA GLU A 364 9.26 16.58 12.33
C GLU A 364 8.17 16.32 13.38
N ARG A 365 7.11 17.12 13.37
CA ARG A 365 5.99 17.00 14.32
C ARG A 365 5.28 15.65 14.19
N PHE A 366 5.02 15.21 12.95
CA PHE A 366 4.40 13.90 12.71
C PHE A 366 5.31 12.77 13.20
N SER A 367 6.59 12.79 12.84
CA SER A 367 7.56 11.75 13.20
C SER A 367 7.76 11.67 14.71
N LYS A 368 7.82 12.81 15.41
CA LYS A 368 7.89 12.85 16.89
C LYS A 368 6.64 12.24 17.54
N ARG A 369 5.45 12.57 17.03
CA ARG A 369 4.19 12.01 17.53
C ARG A 369 4.10 10.51 17.30
N ALA A 370 4.48 10.05 16.11
CA ALA A 370 4.53 8.63 15.77
C ALA A 370 5.49 7.89 16.70
N MET A 371 6.70 8.44 16.90
CA MET A 371 7.70 7.86 17.80
C MET A 371 7.19 7.77 19.24
N LEU A 372 6.65 8.87 19.78
CA LEU A 372 6.10 8.88 21.13
C LEU A 372 4.96 7.87 21.30
N ALA A 373 4.06 7.80 20.33
CA ALA A 373 2.96 6.84 20.34
C ALA A 373 3.47 5.40 20.36
N ILE A 374 4.46 5.05 19.52
CA ILE A 374 5.06 3.71 19.50
C ILE A 374 5.81 3.41 20.81
N GLN A 375 6.55 4.36 21.34
CA GLN A 375 7.26 4.16 22.62
C GLN A 375 6.31 3.96 23.82
N LEU A 376 5.17 4.68 23.83
CA LEU A 376 4.21 4.60 24.95
C LEU A 376 3.22 3.42 24.80
N LEU A 377 2.83 3.08 23.59
CA LEU A 377 1.72 2.16 23.31
C LEU A 377 2.14 0.90 22.56
N GLY A 378 3.39 0.83 22.07
CA GLY A 378 3.84 -0.26 21.20
C GLY A 378 2.88 -0.45 20.01
N ASP A 379 2.51 -1.68 19.74
CA ASP A 379 1.57 -2.03 18.65
C ASP A 379 0.18 -1.40 18.84
N LYS A 380 -0.19 -0.98 20.04
CA LYS A 380 -1.48 -0.34 20.33
C LYS A 380 -1.57 1.10 19.86
N ALA A 381 -0.44 1.74 19.54
CA ALA A 381 -0.43 3.04 18.87
C ALA A 381 -1.24 3.04 17.58
N ARG A 382 -1.18 1.95 16.81
CA ARG A 382 -1.95 1.74 15.59
C ARG A 382 -3.47 1.73 15.86
N ASP A 383 -3.89 1.01 16.91
CA ASP A 383 -5.30 0.87 17.26
C ASP A 383 -5.90 2.24 17.58
N LEU A 384 -5.16 3.05 18.33
CA LEU A 384 -5.54 4.43 18.65
C LEU A 384 -5.60 5.30 17.37
N TYR A 385 -4.62 5.14 16.49
CA TYR A 385 -4.56 5.88 15.23
C TYR A 385 -5.78 5.57 14.35
N SER A 386 -6.20 4.31 14.29
CA SER A 386 -7.37 3.87 13.51
C SER A 386 -8.69 4.48 14.00
N LEU A 387 -8.80 4.81 15.29
CA LEU A 387 -10.00 5.46 15.85
C LEU A 387 -10.12 6.94 15.46
N MET A 388 -9.01 7.59 15.17
CA MET A 388 -8.96 9.04 14.87
C MET A 388 -9.22 9.35 13.39
N VAL A 389 -9.27 8.34 12.54
CA VAL A 389 -9.30 8.48 11.07
C VAL A 389 -10.66 8.09 10.53
N CYS A 390 -11.33 9.03 9.87
CA CYS A 390 -12.57 8.74 9.15
C CYS A 390 -12.30 7.97 7.86
N GLN A 391 -11.32 8.40 7.07
CA GLN A 391 -10.91 7.77 5.81
C GLN A 391 -9.41 7.97 5.61
N ALA A 392 -8.73 6.91 5.16
CA ALA A 392 -7.33 6.97 4.79
C ALA A 392 -7.18 6.83 3.26
N PHE A 393 -6.18 7.51 2.73
CA PHE A 393 -5.77 7.39 1.34
C PHE A 393 -4.38 6.80 1.23
N SER A 394 -4.09 6.18 0.09
CA SER A 394 -2.74 5.81 -0.33
C SER A 394 -2.62 6.16 -1.81
N ASN A 395 -1.68 7.02 -2.18
CA ASN A 395 -1.49 7.37 -3.58
C ASN A 395 -0.28 6.62 -4.16
N GLN A 396 -0.57 5.66 -5.01
CA GLN A 396 0.39 4.83 -5.72
C GLN A 396 0.36 5.10 -7.24
N SER A 397 -0.42 6.09 -7.70
CA SER A 397 -0.70 6.33 -9.13
C SER A 397 0.55 6.58 -10.00
N ARG A 398 1.64 7.04 -9.39
CA ARG A 398 2.91 7.31 -10.08
C ARG A 398 3.96 6.22 -9.87
N LEU A 399 3.62 5.13 -9.18
CA LEU A 399 4.55 4.04 -8.94
C LEU A 399 4.63 3.13 -10.18
N PRO A 400 5.83 2.66 -10.54
CA PRO A 400 6.07 1.94 -11.80
C PRO A 400 5.67 0.46 -11.71
N PHE A 401 4.42 0.16 -11.30
CA PHE A 401 3.91 -1.22 -11.24
C PHE A 401 3.79 -1.86 -12.62
N TYR A 402 3.46 -1.07 -13.66
CA TYR A 402 3.36 -1.57 -15.03
C TYR A 402 4.74 -1.73 -15.71
N ASP A 403 5.83 -1.32 -15.07
CA ASP A 403 7.19 -1.54 -15.56
C ASP A 403 7.78 -2.87 -15.09
N VAL A 404 7.07 -3.63 -14.27
CA VAL A 404 7.50 -4.95 -13.78
C VAL A 404 7.45 -5.95 -14.94
N ASP A 405 8.57 -6.16 -15.59
CA ASP A 405 8.75 -7.08 -16.72
C ASP A 405 9.81 -8.14 -16.38
N PHE A 406 9.36 -9.36 -16.22
CA PHE A 406 10.22 -10.52 -15.94
C PHE A 406 10.94 -11.08 -17.18
N GLY A 407 10.87 -10.40 -18.33
CA GLY A 407 11.42 -10.84 -19.61
C GLY A 407 10.40 -11.50 -20.55
N PHE A 408 9.13 -11.41 -20.17
CA PHE A 408 7.99 -11.97 -20.89
C PHE A 408 6.95 -10.88 -21.25
N GLY A 409 7.34 -9.62 -21.17
CA GLY A 409 6.46 -8.48 -21.38
C GLY A 409 5.94 -7.86 -20.07
N ARG A 410 5.32 -6.69 -20.20
CA ARG A 410 4.73 -5.95 -19.09
C ARG A 410 3.36 -6.53 -18.71
N PRO A 411 2.92 -6.38 -17.44
CA PRO A 411 1.58 -6.80 -17.06
C PRO A 411 0.52 -5.98 -17.79
N LEU A 412 -0.55 -6.63 -18.25
CA LEU A 412 -1.70 -5.96 -18.85
C LEU A 412 -2.56 -5.27 -17.81
N PHE A 413 -2.64 -5.83 -16.61
CA PHE A 413 -3.42 -5.29 -15.52
C PHE A 413 -2.74 -5.54 -14.19
N VAL A 414 -2.78 -4.52 -13.33
CA VAL A 414 -2.28 -4.60 -11.95
C VAL A 414 -3.40 -4.13 -11.02
N SER A 415 -3.67 -4.89 -9.99
CA SER A 415 -4.64 -4.51 -8.97
C SER A 415 -4.09 -4.71 -7.57
N PRO A 416 -4.29 -3.75 -6.68
CA PRO A 416 -4.10 -3.98 -5.26
C PRO A 416 -5.16 -4.97 -4.75
N MET A 417 -4.86 -5.63 -3.64
CA MET A 417 -5.74 -6.61 -3.00
C MET A 417 -5.64 -6.51 -1.48
N ALA A 418 -6.74 -6.89 -0.81
CA ALA A 418 -6.74 -7.12 0.63
C ALA A 418 -6.19 -5.95 1.46
N TYR A 419 -6.72 -4.76 1.26
CA TYR A 419 -6.42 -3.61 2.12
C TYR A 419 -7.43 -3.46 3.26
N SER A 420 -7.02 -2.72 4.29
CA SER A 420 -7.86 -2.45 5.46
C SER A 420 -9.11 -1.64 5.10
N LYS A 421 -10.16 -1.77 5.93
CA LYS A 421 -11.42 -1.02 5.78
C LYS A 421 -11.18 0.48 5.78
N SER A 422 -11.99 1.21 5.01
CA SER A 422 -11.95 2.66 4.87
C SER A 422 -10.64 3.23 4.29
N LEU A 423 -9.87 2.38 3.56
CA LEU A 423 -8.71 2.82 2.80
C LEU A 423 -9.07 2.93 1.32
N ALA A 424 -8.80 4.09 0.74
CA ALA A 424 -8.86 4.35 -0.70
C ALA A 424 -7.42 4.35 -1.26
N VAL A 425 -7.11 3.43 -2.16
CA VAL A 425 -5.80 3.34 -2.82
C VAL A 425 -5.92 3.84 -4.24
N ILE A 426 -5.28 4.96 -4.54
CA ILE A 426 -5.16 5.47 -5.90
C ILE A 426 -4.04 4.70 -6.59
N VAL A 427 -4.37 3.98 -7.66
CA VAL A 427 -3.46 3.06 -8.35
C VAL A 427 -3.07 3.58 -9.73
N PRO A 428 -1.93 3.15 -10.31
CA PRO A 428 -1.58 3.49 -11.67
C PRO A 428 -2.66 3.00 -12.65
N PRO A 429 -3.03 3.82 -13.65
CA PRO A 429 -3.95 3.39 -14.68
C PRO A 429 -3.33 2.30 -15.56
N PRO A 430 -4.13 1.32 -16.04
CA PRO A 430 -3.64 0.41 -17.07
C PRO A 430 -3.34 1.18 -18.35
N PRO A 431 -2.15 1.00 -18.96
CA PRO A 431 -1.81 1.68 -20.21
C PRO A 431 -2.79 1.32 -21.36
N PRO A 432 -3.15 2.26 -22.24
CA PRO A 432 -2.73 3.64 -22.34
C PRO A 432 -3.64 4.65 -21.60
N SER A 433 -4.46 4.20 -20.65
CA SER A 433 -5.44 5.06 -19.95
C SER A 433 -4.75 6.23 -19.22
N ARG A 434 -5.44 7.39 -19.22
CA ARG A 434 -5.08 8.56 -18.41
C ARG A 434 -6.08 8.83 -17.30
N ASP A 435 -7.06 7.95 -17.13
CA ASP A 435 -8.04 7.99 -16.06
C ASP A 435 -7.36 7.68 -14.72
N VAL A 436 -8.00 8.00 -13.62
CA VAL A 436 -7.48 7.65 -12.29
C VAL A 436 -8.28 6.50 -11.71
N TYR A 437 -7.59 5.48 -11.26
CA TYR A 437 -8.20 4.29 -10.68
C TYR A 437 -8.07 4.31 -9.16
N VAL A 438 -9.16 3.97 -8.47
CA VAL A 438 -9.23 3.98 -7.00
C VAL A 438 -9.80 2.66 -6.50
N TYR A 439 -8.99 1.90 -5.79
CA TYR A 439 -9.41 0.71 -5.07
C TYR A 439 -9.89 1.11 -3.67
N LEU A 440 -11.14 0.79 -3.36
CA LEU A 440 -11.77 1.16 -2.10
C LEU A 440 -12.30 -0.09 -1.39
N THR A 441 -11.98 -0.24 -0.10
CA THR A 441 -12.51 -1.29 0.76
C THR A 441 -13.42 -0.68 1.82
N LEU A 442 -14.68 -1.09 1.86
CA LEU A 442 -15.66 -0.71 2.88
C LEU A 442 -16.41 -1.94 3.40
N GLU A 443 -17.14 -1.78 4.48
CA GLU A 443 -18.16 -2.77 4.89
C GLU A 443 -19.24 -2.86 3.81
N VAL A 444 -19.84 -4.04 3.65
CA VAL A 444 -20.81 -4.32 2.57
C VAL A 444 -21.96 -3.32 2.56
N GLU A 445 -22.54 -3.01 3.73
CA GLU A 445 -23.63 -2.02 3.83
C GLU A 445 -23.17 -0.60 3.48
N ALA A 446 -22.00 -0.21 3.96
CA ALA A 446 -21.40 1.09 3.67
C ALA A 446 -21.11 1.23 2.16
N MET A 447 -20.59 0.19 1.52
CA MET A 447 -20.38 0.15 0.07
C MET A 447 -21.70 0.27 -0.68
N ALA A 448 -22.75 -0.43 -0.24
CA ALA A 448 -24.08 -0.34 -0.85
C ALA A 448 -24.68 1.07 -0.72
N HIS A 449 -24.44 1.77 0.39
CA HIS A 449 -24.83 3.18 0.55
C HIS A 449 -24.06 4.10 -0.39
N MET A 450 -22.75 3.91 -0.53
CA MET A 450 -21.92 4.70 -1.44
C MET A 450 -22.35 4.52 -2.91
N LEU A 451 -22.67 3.30 -3.32
CA LEU A 451 -23.13 3.01 -4.68
C LEU A 451 -24.50 3.59 -5.03
N ARG A 452 -25.32 3.92 -4.03
CA ARG A 452 -26.61 4.63 -4.20
C ARG A 452 -26.47 6.15 -4.30
N ASN A 453 -25.28 6.68 -4.05
CA ASN A 453 -25.04 8.12 -4.16
C ASN A 453 -24.93 8.51 -5.64
N GLU A 454 -25.99 9.10 -6.20
CA GLU A 454 -26.07 9.49 -7.60
C GLU A 454 -24.97 10.50 -8.00
N GLY A 455 -24.70 11.49 -7.14
CA GLY A 455 -23.64 12.47 -7.38
C GLY A 455 -22.27 11.83 -7.50
N PHE A 456 -21.94 10.88 -6.61
CA PHE A 456 -20.70 10.11 -6.69
C PHE A 456 -20.65 9.23 -7.94
N MET A 457 -21.71 8.47 -8.21
CA MET A 457 -21.77 7.55 -9.35
C MET A 457 -21.76 8.27 -10.71
N ALA A 458 -22.19 9.54 -10.77
CA ALA A 458 -22.06 10.36 -11.97
C ALA A 458 -20.59 10.73 -12.29
N MET A 459 -19.72 10.78 -11.26
CA MET A 459 -18.31 11.16 -11.38
C MET A 459 -17.37 9.98 -11.62
N VAL A 460 -17.82 8.73 -11.42
CA VAL A 460 -16.98 7.54 -11.50
C VAL A 460 -17.61 6.45 -12.38
N LYS A 461 -16.77 5.51 -12.83
CA LYS A 461 -17.21 4.24 -13.40
C LYS A 461 -16.75 3.12 -12.45
N ARG A 462 -17.61 2.19 -12.15
CA ARG A 462 -17.22 0.97 -11.45
C ARG A 462 -16.53 0.04 -12.43
N VAL A 463 -15.32 -0.40 -12.10
CA VAL A 463 -14.56 -1.38 -12.91
C VAL A 463 -14.95 -2.79 -12.48
N TYR A 464 -14.98 -3.07 -11.16
CA TYR A 464 -15.52 -4.31 -10.58
C TYR A 464 -16.04 -4.10 -9.16
#